data_1f84670c47587f895b9b0d4abf0cb2c9
#
_entry.id   1f84670c47587f895b9b0d4abf0cb2c9
#
_cell.length_a   1.000
_cell.length_b   1.000
_cell.length_c   1.000
_cell.angle_alpha   90.00
_cell.angle_beta   90.00
_cell.angle_gamma   90.00
#
_symmetry.space_group_name_H-M   'P 1'
#
loop_
_entity.id
_entity.type
_entity.pdbx_description
1 polymer ?
#
loop_
_entity_poly.entity_id
_entity_poly.type
_entity_poly.pdbx_seq_one_letter_code
_entity_poly.pdbx_strand_id
1 'polypeptide(L)'
;MSVILNNGLLKRESFVIGRFEVLEPTINILLVNLMPNRLQTEKQFTRLLSHLPINVRVTFAVPSEHEIRHDTDAIMTNYVTLNDIWHKKFDGMIVTGAPVDRMKFEQIDYWDEFRHLLEWRKTHVTESLFACWAAYGAGYAERNFPVKALSEKISGVFQASQIFKRHSLLKDLENISMPQSRYFTVPNFGVARRLKVAGDDILGAFILRDEHVNSTYITGHFEYDTEILENEYLRDIAIDPNTIKPKNYFYNNKPTNTWQTYAEKFFVNWGELLMEKMTSSRSTIPTLNQERNKLGLGTSQCKYL
;
A
#
# COMPACT_ATOMS: atom_id res chain seq x y z
N MET A 1 -7.02 -5.32 -17.63
CA MET A 1 -5.94 -6.18 -17.11
C MET A 1 -6.52 -7.11 -16.07
N SER A 2 -5.85 -8.21 -15.71
CA SER A 2 -6.40 -9.22 -14.81
C SER A 2 -5.71 -9.19 -13.45
N VAL A 3 -6.47 -9.42 -12.37
CA VAL A 3 -5.92 -9.68 -11.05
C VAL A 3 -6.08 -11.16 -10.72
N ILE A 4 -4.96 -11.80 -10.40
CA ILE A 4 -4.86 -13.21 -10.06
C ILE A 4 -4.58 -13.32 -8.58
N LEU A 5 -5.38 -14.06 -7.86
CA LEU A 5 -5.20 -14.29 -6.43
C LEU A 5 -4.47 -15.61 -6.20
N ASN A 6 -3.26 -15.57 -5.62
CA ASN A 6 -2.53 -16.78 -5.23
C ASN A 6 -3.21 -17.49 -4.07
N ASN A 7 -3.77 -16.71 -3.14
CA ASN A 7 -4.41 -17.14 -1.91
C ASN A 7 -5.45 -16.10 -1.47
N GLY A 8 -5.91 -16.11 -0.22
CA GLY A 8 -6.87 -15.16 0.34
C GLY A 8 -8.30 -15.69 0.42
N LEU A 9 -9.12 -15.01 1.21
CA LEU A 9 -10.55 -15.35 1.41
C LEU A 9 -11.37 -15.10 0.16
N LEU A 10 -11.06 -14.02 -0.57
CA LEU A 10 -11.73 -13.67 -1.82
C LEU A 10 -11.50 -14.75 -2.89
N LYS A 11 -10.34 -15.38 -2.95
CA LYS A 11 -10.07 -16.49 -3.84
C LYS A 11 -11.00 -17.67 -3.56
N ARG A 12 -11.30 -17.93 -2.30
CA ARG A 12 -12.24 -18.99 -1.89
C ARG A 12 -13.68 -18.68 -2.32
N GLU A 13 -14.07 -17.40 -2.26
CA GLU A 13 -15.39 -16.95 -2.72
C GLU A 13 -15.47 -16.79 -4.23
N SER A 14 -14.33 -16.68 -4.90
CA SER A 14 -14.28 -16.37 -6.32
C SER A 14 -14.90 -17.50 -7.13
N PHE A 15 -16.06 -17.24 -7.64
CA PHE A 15 -16.46 -17.75 -8.94
C PHE A 15 -15.31 -17.51 -9.91
N VAL A 16 -14.88 -18.56 -10.57
CA VAL A 16 -13.85 -18.50 -11.60
C VAL A 16 -14.23 -17.40 -12.61
N ILE A 17 -13.70 -16.21 -12.43
CA ILE A 17 -13.73 -15.21 -13.47
C ILE A 17 -12.78 -15.72 -14.53
N GLY A 18 -13.34 -16.42 -15.53
CA GLY A 18 -12.74 -16.91 -16.75
C GLY A 18 -11.36 -17.58 -16.61
N ARG A 19 -11.18 -18.74 -17.20
CA ARG A 19 -9.87 -19.27 -17.54
C ARG A 19 -9.27 -18.40 -18.64
N PHE A 20 -8.72 -17.26 -18.28
CA PHE A 20 -7.84 -16.53 -19.19
C PHE A 20 -6.43 -17.03 -18.93
N GLU A 21 -5.78 -17.54 -19.95
CA GLU A 21 -4.32 -17.66 -19.94
C GLU A 21 -3.77 -16.28 -19.62
N VAL A 22 -3.07 -16.18 -18.49
CA VAL A 22 -2.48 -14.92 -18.08
C VAL A 22 -1.26 -14.70 -18.96
N LEU A 23 -1.46 -13.92 -20.01
CA LEU A 23 -0.39 -13.50 -20.87
C LEU A 23 0.58 -12.61 -20.08
N GLU A 24 1.86 -12.94 -20.12
CA GLU A 24 2.94 -12.07 -19.67
C GLU A 24 2.88 -10.70 -20.40
N PRO A 25 3.21 -9.59 -19.73
CA PRO A 25 3.88 -9.51 -18.43
C PRO A 25 2.89 -9.44 -17.24
N THR A 26 3.31 -10.02 -16.11
CA THR A 26 2.58 -10.03 -14.84
C THR A 26 3.51 -9.55 -13.71
N ILE A 27 3.01 -8.69 -12.82
CA ILE A 27 3.73 -8.28 -11.60
C ILE A 27 3.21 -9.04 -10.38
N ASN A 28 4.12 -9.34 -9.44
CA ASN A 28 3.80 -10.03 -8.19
C ASN A 28 3.74 -9.01 -7.05
N ILE A 29 2.58 -8.90 -6.41
CA ILE A 29 2.35 -8.01 -5.29
C ILE A 29 2.11 -8.81 -4.02
N LEU A 30 2.86 -8.47 -2.96
CA LEU A 30 2.59 -8.90 -1.60
C LEU A 30 1.63 -7.90 -0.97
N LEU A 31 0.49 -8.35 -0.44
CA LEU A 31 -0.42 -7.55 0.34
C LEU A 31 -0.45 -8.06 1.78
N VAL A 32 0.18 -7.30 2.71
CA VAL A 32 0.15 -7.59 4.15
C VAL A 32 -1.10 -6.96 4.73
N ASN A 33 -2.07 -7.81 5.10
CA ASN A 33 -3.40 -7.39 5.53
C ASN A 33 -3.50 -7.38 7.06
N LEU A 34 -3.43 -6.19 7.66
CA LEU A 34 -3.51 -5.95 9.10
C LEU A 34 -4.93 -5.61 9.56
N MET A 35 -5.89 -5.51 8.63
CA MET A 35 -7.27 -5.15 8.95
C MET A 35 -8.05 -6.34 9.52
N PRO A 36 -8.98 -6.11 10.47
CA PRO A 36 -9.81 -7.18 11.04
C PRO A 36 -10.79 -7.77 10.01
N ASN A 37 -11.44 -6.93 9.19
CA ASN A 37 -12.31 -7.38 8.10
C ASN A 37 -11.49 -7.64 6.83
N ARG A 38 -10.76 -8.78 6.83
CA ARG A 38 -9.79 -9.11 5.78
C ARG A 38 -10.42 -9.27 4.42
N LEU A 39 -11.58 -9.93 4.34
CA LEU A 39 -12.27 -10.15 3.06
C LEU A 39 -12.66 -8.82 2.39
N GLN A 40 -13.19 -7.87 3.17
CA GLN A 40 -13.53 -6.55 2.64
C GLN A 40 -12.28 -5.82 2.13
N THR A 41 -11.20 -5.86 2.89
CA THR A 41 -9.92 -5.27 2.51
C THR A 41 -9.35 -5.91 1.24
N GLU A 42 -9.45 -7.24 1.09
CA GLU A 42 -9.08 -7.92 -0.14
C GLU A 42 -9.87 -7.40 -1.34
N LYS A 43 -11.21 -7.30 -1.22
CA LYS A 43 -12.09 -6.76 -2.28
C LYS A 43 -11.69 -5.34 -2.67
N GLN A 44 -11.44 -4.49 -1.70
CA GLN A 44 -11.06 -3.09 -1.89
C GLN A 44 -9.74 -2.93 -2.64
N PHE A 45 -8.68 -3.58 -2.19
CA PHE A 45 -7.37 -3.50 -2.85
C PHE A 45 -7.36 -4.23 -4.20
N THR A 46 -8.04 -5.38 -4.33
CA THR A 46 -8.16 -6.09 -5.61
C THR A 46 -8.85 -5.22 -6.66
N ARG A 47 -9.91 -4.47 -6.27
CA ARG A 47 -10.56 -3.50 -7.15
C ARG A 47 -9.59 -2.42 -7.62
N LEU A 48 -8.82 -1.80 -6.73
CA LEU A 48 -7.84 -0.77 -7.10
C LEU A 48 -6.72 -1.34 -8.00
N LEU A 49 -6.21 -2.52 -7.69
CA LEU A 49 -5.18 -3.18 -8.48
C LEU A 49 -5.68 -3.60 -9.88
N SER A 50 -6.98 -3.80 -10.07
CA SER A 50 -7.56 -4.13 -11.38
C SER A 50 -7.46 -2.98 -12.40
N HIS A 51 -7.24 -1.75 -11.94
CA HIS A 51 -7.02 -0.58 -12.80
C HIS A 51 -5.57 -0.44 -13.30
N LEU A 52 -4.62 -1.20 -12.75
CA LEU A 52 -3.23 -1.14 -13.20
C LEU A 52 -3.11 -1.54 -14.67
N PRO A 53 -2.21 -0.88 -15.44
CA PRO A 53 -2.05 -1.16 -16.89
C PRO A 53 -1.23 -2.43 -17.16
N ILE A 54 -1.20 -3.37 -16.23
CA ILE A 54 -0.46 -4.64 -16.29
C ILE A 54 -1.24 -5.71 -15.52
N ASN A 55 -1.02 -7.00 -15.83
CA ASN A 55 -1.58 -8.07 -15.02
C ASN A 55 -0.90 -8.14 -13.65
N VAL A 56 -1.70 -8.41 -12.61
CA VAL A 56 -1.24 -8.43 -11.22
C VAL A 56 -1.52 -9.79 -10.61
N ARG A 57 -0.53 -10.36 -9.94
CA ARG A 57 -0.67 -11.55 -9.10
C ARG A 57 -0.50 -11.15 -7.64
N VAL A 58 -1.51 -11.38 -6.82
CA VAL A 58 -1.55 -10.97 -5.42
C VAL A 58 -1.34 -12.16 -4.50
N THR A 59 -0.42 -11.99 -3.54
CA THR A 59 -0.25 -12.89 -2.40
C THR A 59 -0.64 -12.13 -1.13
N PHE A 60 -1.63 -12.63 -0.40
CA PHE A 60 -2.04 -12.06 0.88
C PHE A 60 -1.28 -12.69 2.02
N ALA A 61 -0.74 -11.85 2.92
CA ALA A 61 -0.01 -12.27 4.09
C ALA A 61 -0.55 -11.61 5.36
N VAL A 62 -0.31 -12.25 6.50
CA VAL A 62 -0.54 -11.72 7.85
C VAL A 62 0.74 -11.82 8.67
N PRO A 63 0.91 -11.00 9.73
CA PRO A 63 2.00 -11.18 10.67
C PRO A 63 1.95 -12.58 11.31
N SER A 64 3.12 -13.19 11.51
CA SER A 64 3.26 -14.51 12.13
C SER A 64 3.06 -14.45 13.64
N GLU A 65 3.43 -13.32 14.25
CA GLU A 65 3.41 -13.13 15.71
C GLU A 65 2.07 -12.60 16.24
N HIS A 66 1.17 -12.16 15.33
CA HIS A 66 -0.12 -11.59 15.71
C HIS A 66 -1.16 -12.67 16.02
N GLU A 67 -1.78 -12.57 17.20
CA GLU A 67 -2.92 -13.42 17.58
C GLU A 67 -4.17 -13.05 16.77
N ILE A 68 -4.55 -13.90 15.83
CA ILE A 68 -5.77 -13.74 15.04
C ILE A 68 -6.98 -14.21 15.88
N ARG A 69 -7.86 -13.29 16.26
CA ARG A 69 -8.98 -13.57 17.19
C ARG A 69 -10.29 -13.94 16.51
N HIS A 70 -10.43 -13.62 15.21
CA HIS A 70 -11.64 -13.89 14.43
C HIS A 70 -11.30 -14.61 13.15
N ASP A 71 -12.13 -15.57 12.76
CA ASP A 71 -11.99 -16.36 11.54
C ASP A 71 -10.61 -17.05 11.41
N THR A 72 -10.00 -17.43 12.53
CA THR A 72 -8.63 -17.94 12.61
C THR A 72 -8.38 -19.08 11.64
N ASP A 73 -9.23 -20.11 11.62
CA ASP A 73 -9.08 -21.28 10.74
C ASP A 73 -9.14 -20.88 9.25
N ALA A 74 -10.08 -20.00 8.90
CA ALA A 74 -10.22 -19.52 7.54
C ALA A 74 -8.99 -18.71 7.10
N ILE A 75 -8.44 -17.88 7.98
CA ILE A 75 -7.26 -17.06 7.70
C ILE A 75 -6.02 -17.92 7.61
N MET A 76 -5.77 -18.80 8.58
CA MET A 76 -4.60 -19.69 8.58
C MET A 76 -4.60 -20.65 7.40
N THR A 77 -5.77 -21.00 6.86
CA THR A 77 -5.88 -21.85 5.66
C THR A 77 -5.66 -21.06 4.36
N ASN A 78 -6.05 -19.78 4.31
CA ASN A 78 -6.10 -19.01 3.07
C ASN A 78 -5.07 -17.88 2.99
N TYR A 79 -4.33 -17.57 4.05
CA TYR A 79 -3.24 -16.61 4.04
C TYR A 79 -1.90 -17.32 4.22
N VAL A 80 -0.83 -16.67 3.78
CA VAL A 80 0.53 -17.01 4.22
C VAL A 80 0.89 -16.10 5.39
N THR A 81 1.81 -16.55 6.23
CA THR A 81 2.40 -15.70 7.25
C THR A 81 3.63 -14.97 6.70
N LEU A 82 4.11 -13.94 7.39
CA LEU A 82 5.36 -13.29 7.00
C LEU A 82 6.55 -14.27 7.04
N ASN A 83 6.53 -15.27 7.93
CA ASN A 83 7.57 -16.31 7.95
C ASN A 83 7.65 -17.11 6.65
N ASP A 84 6.52 -17.26 5.94
CA ASP A 84 6.47 -18.03 4.68
C ASP A 84 7.03 -17.25 3.48
N ILE A 85 7.34 -15.96 3.66
CA ILE A 85 7.72 -15.09 2.53
C ILE A 85 9.14 -14.54 2.60
N TRP A 86 9.87 -14.70 3.70
CA TRP A 86 11.21 -14.11 3.87
C TRP A 86 12.21 -14.51 2.78
N HIS A 87 12.03 -15.66 2.14
CA HIS A 87 12.87 -16.16 1.04
C HIS A 87 12.37 -15.74 -0.35
N LYS A 88 11.23 -15.06 -0.45
CA LYS A 88 10.59 -14.68 -1.72
C LYS A 88 10.95 -13.25 -2.10
N LYS A 89 10.76 -12.92 -3.38
CA LYS A 89 10.85 -11.57 -3.92
C LYS A 89 9.53 -11.18 -4.55
N PHE A 90 9.20 -9.89 -4.45
CA PHE A 90 8.00 -9.32 -5.03
C PHE A 90 8.35 -8.04 -5.80
N ASP A 91 7.56 -7.74 -6.82
CA ASP A 91 7.69 -6.49 -7.55
C ASP A 91 7.12 -5.33 -6.73
N GLY A 92 5.96 -5.52 -6.12
CA GLY A 92 5.32 -4.55 -5.24
C GLY A 92 4.95 -5.11 -3.87
N MET A 93 4.87 -4.24 -2.87
CA MET A 93 4.31 -4.56 -1.55
C MET A 93 3.32 -3.50 -1.13
N ILE A 94 2.16 -3.92 -0.61
CA ILE A 94 1.18 -3.05 0.03
C ILE A 94 1.02 -3.53 1.47
N VAL A 95 1.10 -2.62 2.44
CA VAL A 95 0.75 -2.90 3.84
C VAL A 95 -0.44 -2.03 4.22
N THR A 96 -1.51 -2.65 4.67
CA THR A 96 -2.78 -1.98 4.98
C THR A 96 -2.74 -1.20 6.29
N GLY A 97 -3.76 -0.41 6.56
CA GLY A 97 -4.04 0.10 7.89
C GLY A 97 -4.24 -1.01 8.92
N ALA A 98 -4.29 -0.60 10.20
CA ALA A 98 -4.62 -1.47 11.33
C ALA A 98 -5.38 -0.66 12.39
N PRO A 99 -6.35 -1.25 13.11
CA PRO A 99 -7.14 -0.54 14.13
C PRO A 99 -6.42 -0.45 15.49
N VAL A 100 -5.14 -0.06 15.47
CA VAL A 100 -4.25 0.04 16.63
C VAL A 100 -3.70 1.46 16.83
N ASP A 101 -4.36 2.43 16.25
CA ASP A 101 -3.95 3.84 16.19
C ASP A 101 -3.99 4.58 17.52
N ARG A 102 -4.53 3.97 18.59
CA ARG A 102 -4.45 4.46 19.98
C ARG A 102 -3.34 3.83 20.82
N MET A 103 -2.66 2.81 20.27
CA MET A 103 -1.54 2.14 20.93
C MET A 103 -0.21 2.80 20.55
N LYS A 104 0.76 2.76 21.46
CA LYS A 104 2.14 3.06 21.08
C LYS A 104 2.66 1.95 20.17
N PHE A 105 3.52 2.27 19.22
CA PHE A 105 4.04 1.28 18.26
C PHE A 105 4.67 0.08 18.97
N GLU A 106 5.47 0.33 20.01
CA GLU A 106 6.19 -0.69 20.77
C GLU A 106 5.28 -1.61 21.62
N GLN A 107 4.00 -1.27 21.73
CA GLN A 107 2.99 -2.09 22.44
C GLN A 107 2.21 -3.03 21.51
N ILE A 108 2.46 -2.95 20.21
CA ILE A 108 1.78 -3.77 19.21
C ILE A 108 2.55 -5.09 19.09
N ASP A 109 1.87 -6.22 19.22
CA ASP A 109 2.44 -7.57 19.28
C ASP A 109 3.30 -7.94 18.06
N TYR A 110 2.94 -7.45 16.87
CA TYR A 110 3.71 -7.66 15.63
C TYR A 110 4.65 -6.49 15.28
N TRP A 111 4.96 -5.58 16.21
CA TRP A 111 5.80 -4.41 15.90
C TRP A 111 7.22 -4.77 15.47
N ASP A 112 7.86 -5.72 16.14
CA ASP A 112 9.21 -6.15 15.80
C ASP A 112 9.25 -6.90 14.45
N GLU A 113 8.25 -7.73 14.18
CA GLU A 113 8.09 -8.38 12.87
C GLU A 113 7.82 -7.34 11.76
N PHE A 114 7.02 -6.30 12.03
CA PHE A 114 6.82 -5.21 11.09
C PHE A 114 8.12 -4.45 10.81
N ARG A 115 8.95 -4.17 11.83
CA ARG A 115 10.28 -3.57 11.63
C ARG A 115 11.20 -4.48 10.81
N HIS A 116 11.16 -5.78 11.03
CA HIS A 116 11.88 -6.76 10.20
C HIS A 116 11.40 -6.71 8.75
N LEU A 117 10.09 -6.65 8.51
CA LEU A 117 9.51 -6.49 7.17
C LEU A 117 10.04 -5.22 6.48
N LEU A 118 10.19 -4.11 7.20
CA LEU A 118 10.74 -2.87 6.65
C LEU A 118 12.20 -3.01 6.21
N GLU A 119 13.03 -3.80 6.91
CA GLU A 119 14.41 -4.07 6.48
C GLU A 119 14.45 -5.07 5.33
N TRP A 120 13.72 -6.19 5.43
CA TRP A 120 13.67 -7.24 4.42
C TRP A 120 13.25 -6.71 3.05
N ARG A 121 12.22 -5.85 2.99
CA ARG A 121 11.71 -5.32 1.73
C ARG A 121 12.73 -4.54 0.91
N LYS A 122 13.73 -3.93 1.55
CA LYS A 122 14.76 -3.12 0.86
C LYS A 122 15.54 -3.91 -0.18
N THR A 123 15.62 -5.22 -0.04
CA THR A 123 16.33 -6.13 -0.94
C THR A 123 15.41 -7.14 -1.66
N HIS A 124 14.15 -7.22 -1.26
CA HIS A 124 13.21 -8.22 -1.77
C HIS A 124 11.99 -7.62 -2.49
N VAL A 125 11.80 -6.30 -2.40
CA VAL A 125 10.67 -5.61 -3.00
C VAL A 125 11.15 -4.39 -3.78
N THR A 126 10.65 -4.23 -5.03
CA THR A 126 11.02 -3.08 -5.86
C THR A 126 10.33 -1.80 -5.41
N GLU A 127 9.05 -1.87 -5.05
CA GLU A 127 8.23 -0.70 -4.69
C GLU A 127 7.28 -1.03 -3.53
N SER A 128 7.15 -0.14 -2.54
CA SER A 128 6.29 -0.36 -1.37
C SER A 128 5.28 0.77 -1.18
N LEU A 129 4.06 0.40 -0.79
CA LEU A 129 2.98 1.30 -0.43
C LEU A 129 2.47 0.95 0.97
N PHE A 130 2.48 1.95 1.85
CA PHE A 130 1.97 1.84 3.21
C PHE A 130 0.72 2.69 3.36
N ALA A 131 -0.36 2.13 3.90
CA ALA A 131 -1.63 2.83 4.09
C ALA A 131 -1.94 3.05 5.57
N CYS A 132 -2.49 4.19 5.90
CA CYS A 132 -2.96 4.60 7.23
C CYS A 132 -1.95 4.27 8.33
N TRP A 133 -2.27 3.38 9.28
CA TRP A 133 -1.38 3.00 10.36
C TRP A 133 0.00 2.53 9.87
N ALA A 134 0.05 1.71 8.81
CA ALA A 134 1.33 1.24 8.28
C ALA A 134 2.20 2.40 7.75
N ALA A 135 1.59 3.45 7.19
CA ALA A 135 2.32 4.66 6.78
C ALA A 135 2.94 5.39 7.98
N TYR A 136 2.22 5.47 9.10
CA TYR A 136 2.75 6.06 10.33
C TYR A 136 3.86 5.20 10.93
N GLY A 137 3.63 3.90 11.05
CA GLY A 137 4.59 2.95 11.61
C GLY A 137 5.89 2.90 10.81
N ALA A 138 5.80 2.77 9.48
CA ALA A 138 6.97 2.74 8.61
C ALA A 138 7.71 4.10 8.61
N GLY A 139 6.96 5.20 8.51
CA GLY A 139 7.55 6.54 8.56
C GLY A 139 8.22 6.86 9.90
N TYR A 140 7.63 6.42 11.02
CA TYR A 140 8.23 6.52 12.36
C TYR A 140 9.52 5.70 12.45
N ALA A 141 9.48 4.42 12.07
CA ALA A 141 10.62 3.51 12.22
C ALA A 141 11.79 3.85 11.31
N GLU A 142 11.53 4.28 10.06
CA GLU A 142 12.59 4.46 9.05
C GLU A 142 13.01 5.92 8.84
N ARG A 143 12.13 6.88 9.10
CA ARG A 143 12.33 8.29 8.72
C ARG A 143 12.11 9.27 9.86
N ASN A 144 11.86 8.79 11.06
CA ASN A 144 11.55 9.61 12.22
C ASN A 144 10.44 10.64 11.91
N PHE A 145 9.39 10.22 11.21
CA PHE A 145 8.27 11.12 10.96
C PHE A 145 7.72 11.62 12.29
N PRO A 146 7.39 12.90 12.38
CA PRO A 146 6.84 13.47 13.61
C PRO A 146 5.38 13.05 13.80
N VAL A 147 5.16 11.76 14.05
CA VAL A 147 3.83 11.22 14.28
C VAL A 147 3.25 11.81 15.55
N LYS A 148 2.08 12.45 15.43
CA LYS A 148 1.38 13.09 16.54
C LYS A 148 0.04 12.44 16.77
N ALA A 149 -0.20 11.95 17.98
CA ALA A 149 -1.50 11.47 18.41
C ALA A 149 -2.50 12.62 18.51
N LEU A 150 -3.75 12.36 18.18
CA LEU A 150 -4.86 13.30 18.22
C LEU A 150 -5.81 12.91 19.34
N SER A 151 -6.38 13.92 20.02
CA SER A 151 -7.44 13.73 21.03
C SER A 151 -8.78 13.34 20.39
N GLU A 152 -9.02 13.82 19.18
CA GLU A 152 -10.24 13.57 18.41
C GLU A 152 -9.92 12.90 17.08
N LYS A 153 -10.84 12.04 16.63
CA LYS A 153 -10.71 11.34 15.35
C LYS A 153 -10.88 12.33 14.19
N ILE A 154 -9.94 12.33 13.26
CA ILE A 154 -10.17 12.92 11.94
C ILE A 154 -10.99 11.90 11.15
N SER A 155 -12.26 12.23 10.89
CA SER A 155 -13.18 11.38 10.11
C SER A 155 -13.87 12.17 9.03
N GLY A 156 -13.84 11.69 7.78
CA GLY A 156 -14.47 12.33 6.64
C GLY A 156 -13.66 12.26 5.36
N VAL A 157 -14.07 13.03 4.35
CA VAL A 157 -13.37 13.15 3.08
C VAL A 157 -12.75 14.54 2.99
N PHE A 158 -11.45 14.60 2.75
CA PHE A 158 -10.71 15.86 2.75
C PHE A 158 -9.90 16.03 1.48
N GLN A 159 -9.81 17.27 1.02
CA GLN A 159 -8.97 17.66 -0.11
C GLN A 159 -7.61 18.13 0.40
N ALA A 160 -6.54 17.72 -0.29
CA ALA A 160 -5.22 18.27 -0.01
C ALA A 160 -5.15 19.72 -0.49
N SER A 161 -4.76 20.64 0.42
CA SER A 161 -4.54 22.06 0.10
C SER A 161 -3.16 22.31 -0.52
N GLN A 162 -2.20 21.41 -0.29
CA GLN A 162 -0.85 21.46 -0.84
C GLN A 162 -0.59 20.22 -1.70
N ILE A 163 -0.26 20.45 -2.97
CA ILE A 163 -0.04 19.40 -3.96
C ILE A 163 1.22 19.72 -4.76
N PHE A 164 2.15 18.77 -4.83
CA PHE A 164 3.36 18.85 -5.64
C PHE A 164 3.13 18.25 -7.03
N LYS A 165 2.42 18.96 -7.90
CA LYS A 165 1.89 18.52 -9.21
C LYS A 165 2.89 17.83 -10.16
N ARG A 166 4.20 18.04 -9.96
CA ARG A 166 5.24 17.43 -10.82
C ARG A 166 5.63 16.01 -10.38
N HIS A 167 5.05 15.51 -9.29
CA HIS A 167 5.35 14.16 -8.82
C HIS A 167 4.61 13.13 -9.68
N SER A 168 5.29 12.05 -10.11
CA SER A 168 4.72 10.99 -10.96
C SER A 168 3.45 10.38 -10.40
N LEU A 169 3.37 10.19 -9.06
CA LEU A 169 2.17 9.71 -8.38
C LEU A 169 0.94 10.60 -8.58
N LEU A 170 1.12 11.89 -8.93
CA LEU A 170 0.06 12.86 -9.16
C LEU A 170 -0.15 13.20 -10.64
N LYS A 171 0.43 12.43 -11.55
CA LYS A 171 0.24 12.60 -12.99
C LYS A 171 -1.26 12.59 -13.32
N ASP A 172 -1.73 13.62 -14.04
CA ASP A 172 -3.13 13.85 -14.42
C ASP A 172 -4.10 13.96 -13.23
N LEU A 173 -3.60 14.29 -12.03
CA LEU A 173 -4.40 14.63 -10.86
C LEU A 173 -4.24 16.12 -10.54
N GLU A 174 -5.30 16.88 -10.69
CA GLU A 174 -5.31 18.31 -10.35
C GLU A 174 -5.52 18.55 -8.86
N ASN A 175 -6.30 17.69 -8.24
CA ASN A 175 -6.63 17.68 -6.81
C ASN A 175 -6.47 16.28 -6.23
N ILE A 176 -6.43 16.18 -4.91
CA ILE A 176 -6.49 14.92 -4.17
C ILE A 176 -7.63 15.03 -3.17
N SER A 177 -8.64 14.18 -3.34
CA SER A 177 -9.68 13.94 -2.35
C SER A 177 -9.48 12.57 -1.74
N MET A 178 -9.44 12.48 -0.40
CA MET A 178 -9.06 11.25 0.29
C MET A 178 -9.88 11.07 1.57
N PRO A 179 -10.48 9.88 1.79
CA PRO A 179 -11.05 9.51 3.08
C PRO A 179 -9.98 9.49 4.15
N GLN A 180 -10.32 10.04 5.31
CA GLN A 180 -9.50 10.00 6.52
C GLN A 180 -10.33 9.40 7.64
N SER A 181 -9.73 8.47 8.40
CA SER A 181 -10.29 7.86 9.59
C SER A 181 -9.15 7.49 10.53
N ARG A 182 -8.74 8.42 11.39
CA ARG A 182 -7.48 8.28 12.13
C ARG A 182 -7.41 9.12 13.38
N TYR A 183 -6.65 8.63 14.36
CA TYR A 183 -6.26 9.33 15.59
C TYR A 183 -4.80 9.80 15.58
N PHE A 184 -4.11 9.71 14.45
CA PHE A 184 -2.74 10.21 14.25
C PHE A 184 -2.68 11.21 13.09
N THR A 185 -1.67 12.06 13.14
CA THR A 185 -1.27 12.87 12.00
C THR A 185 0.25 12.92 11.87
N VAL A 186 0.72 13.18 10.65
CA VAL A 186 2.11 13.53 10.36
C VAL A 186 2.12 15.00 9.97
N PRO A 187 2.49 15.93 10.90
CA PRO A 187 2.48 17.35 10.61
C PRO A 187 3.43 17.70 9.47
N ASN A 188 2.97 18.52 8.52
CA ASN A 188 3.77 18.92 7.36
C ASN A 188 5.08 19.62 7.70
N PHE A 189 5.11 20.41 8.79
CA PHE A 189 6.29 21.19 9.17
C PHE A 189 7.47 20.33 9.63
N GLY A 190 7.21 19.10 10.11
CA GLY A 190 8.24 18.17 10.59
C GLY A 190 8.77 17.21 9.53
N VAL A 191 8.27 17.29 8.29
CA VAL A 191 8.67 16.39 7.20
C VAL A 191 9.52 17.13 6.19
N ALA A 192 10.62 16.53 5.76
CA ALA A 192 11.49 17.10 4.74
C ALA A 192 10.71 17.33 3.43
N ARG A 193 10.91 18.52 2.81
CA ARG A 193 10.18 18.93 1.60
C ARG A 193 10.23 17.90 0.47
N ARG A 194 11.39 17.24 0.30
CA ARG A 194 11.58 16.23 -0.75
C ARG A 194 10.69 14.99 -0.62
N LEU A 195 10.15 14.74 0.58
CA LEU A 195 9.25 13.61 0.84
C LEU A 195 7.78 13.96 0.62
N LYS A 196 7.42 15.25 0.56
CA LYS A 196 6.03 15.69 0.47
C LYS A 196 5.50 15.55 -0.95
N VAL A 197 4.36 14.89 -1.08
CA VAL A 197 3.63 14.77 -2.35
C VAL A 197 2.30 15.50 -2.28
N ALA A 198 1.49 15.25 -1.25
CA ALA A 198 0.24 15.96 -1.01
C ALA A 198 -0.06 16.05 0.48
N GLY A 199 -0.74 17.09 0.92
CA GLY A 199 -1.12 17.29 2.31
C GLY A 199 -1.93 18.54 2.56
N ASP A 200 -2.11 18.84 3.84
CA ASP A 200 -2.84 20.01 4.32
C ASP A 200 -2.12 20.60 5.54
N ASP A 201 -2.18 21.92 5.73
CA ASP A 201 -1.47 22.58 6.83
C ASP A 201 -2.03 22.23 8.22
N ILE A 202 -3.33 21.92 8.28
CA ILE A 202 -4.03 21.59 9.53
C ILE A 202 -4.02 20.09 9.76
N LEU A 203 -4.35 19.32 8.71
CA LEU A 203 -4.52 17.86 8.78
C LEU A 203 -3.20 17.10 8.62
N GLY A 204 -2.13 17.76 8.17
CA GLY A 204 -0.82 17.18 7.94
C GLY A 204 -0.68 16.50 6.57
N ALA A 205 0.30 15.62 6.46
CA ALA A 205 0.59 14.91 5.21
C ALA A 205 -0.54 13.94 4.83
N PHE A 206 -0.89 13.88 3.54
CA PHE A 206 -1.79 12.87 2.95
C PHE A 206 -0.98 11.81 2.21
N ILE A 207 -0.02 12.25 1.40
CA ILE A 207 0.85 11.39 0.62
C ILE A 207 2.28 11.86 0.79
N LEU A 208 3.14 10.93 1.17
CA LEU A 208 4.58 11.11 1.25
C LEU A 208 5.28 10.09 0.36
N ARG A 209 6.47 10.43 -0.12
CA ARG A 209 7.26 9.56 -0.97
C ARG A 209 8.74 9.61 -0.57
N ASP A 210 9.38 8.46 -0.42
CA ASP A 210 10.83 8.35 -0.26
C ASP A 210 11.44 7.50 -1.38
N GLU A 211 12.18 8.17 -2.25
CA GLU A 211 12.84 7.54 -3.39
C GLU A 211 14.03 6.66 -2.98
N HIS A 212 14.65 6.91 -1.82
CA HIS A 212 15.81 6.12 -1.37
C HIS A 212 15.45 4.69 -0.98
N VAL A 213 14.22 4.50 -0.51
CA VAL A 213 13.73 3.18 -0.08
C VAL A 213 12.51 2.74 -0.89
N ASN A 214 12.25 3.42 -2.01
CA ASN A 214 11.13 3.11 -2.91
C ASN A 214 9.82 2.93 -2.15
N SER A 215 9.44 3.94 -1.34
CA SER A 215 8.27 3.85 -0.47
C SER A 215 7.32 5.01 -0.63
N THR A 216 6.06 4.67 -0.77
CA THR A 216 4.93 5.58 -0.77
C THR A 216 4.13 5.41 0.52
N TYR A 217 3.82 6.50 1.20
CA TYR A 217 3.07 6.52 2.46
C TYR A 217 1.79 7.30 2.25
N ILE A 218 0.63 6.66 2.47
CA ILE A 218 -0.70 7.26 2.37
C ILE A 218 -1.30 7.28 3.77
N THR A 219 -1.60 8.46 4.31
CA THR A 219 -2.10 8.58 5.68
C THR A 219 -3.61 8.38 5.81
N GLY A 220 -4.33 8.29 4.71
CA GLY A 220 -5.77 8.01 4.64
C GLY A 220 -6.07 6.71 3.89
N HIS A 221 -7.24 6.64 3.26
CA HIS A 221 -7.83 5.42 2.77
C HIS A 221 -8.40 5.55 1.35
N PHE A 222 -7.57 5.40 0.33
CA PHE A 222 -8.04 5.35 -1.05
C PHE A 222 -8.86 4.09 -1.36
N GLU A 223 -8.64 3.02 -0.59
CA GLU A 223 -9.29 1.73 -0.78
C GLU A 223 -10.77 1.71 -0.34
N TYR A 224 -11.20 2.65 0.49
CA TYR A 224 -12.55 2.64 1.07
C TYR A 224 -13.66 2.61 0.01
N ASP A 225 -14.65 1.73 0.24
CA ASP A 225 -15.94 1.78 -0.44
C ASP A 225 -16.82 2.87 0.15
N THR A 226 -17.90 3.19 -0.55
CA THR A 226 -18.77 4.33 -0.20
C THR A 226 -19.27 4.27 1.24
N GLU A 227 -19.60 3.10 1.77
CA GLU A 227 -20.27 2.93 3.05
C GLU A 227 -19.33 2.84 4.26
N ILE A 228 -18.01 2.76 4.04
CA ILE A 228 -17.07 2.46 5.14
C ILE A 228 -17.09 3.52 6.24
N LEU A 229 -17.01 4.80 5.89
CA LEU A 229 -17.03 5.87 6.88
C LEU A 229 -18.35 5.96 7.64
N GLU A 230 -19.47 5.61 7.01
CA GLU A 230 -20.77 5.51 7.68
C GLU A 230 -20.79 4.34 8.68
N ASN A 231 -20.33 3.16 8.25
CA ASN A 231 -20.25 1.98 9.11
C ASN A 231 -19.34 2.23 10.32
N GLU A 232 -18.20 2.88 10.11
CA GLU A 232 -17.32 3.29 11.21
C GLU A 232 -18.02 4.29 12.15
N TYR A 233 -18.70 5.27 11.61
CA TYR A 233 -19.44 6.26 12.40
C TYR A 233 -20.55 5.60 13.23
N LEU A 234 -21.34 4.70 12.63
CA LEU A 234 -22.39 3.97 13.33
C LEU A 234 -21.85 3.07 14.44
N ARG A 235 -20.71 2.43 14.22
CA ARG A 235 -20.00 1.68 15.25
C ARG A 235 -19.52 2.58 16.38
N ASP A 236 -18.86 3.69 16.05
CA ASP A 236 -18.22 4.57 17.01
C ASP A 236 -19.25 5.33 17.85
N ILE A 237 -20.38 5.79 17.26
CA ILE A 237 -21.47 6.48 18.00
C ILE A 237 -22.23 5.55 18.94
N ALA A 238 -22.24 4.25 18.65
CA ALA A 238 -22.83 3.26 19.57
C ALA A 238 -22.01 3.12 20.87
N ILE A 239 -20.71 3.46 20.83
CA ILE A 239 -19.79 3.43 21.96
C ILE A 239 -19.74 4.79 22.66
N ASP A 240 -19.61 5.87 21.87
CA ASP A 240 -19.55 7.25 22.35
C ASP A 240 -20.56 8.13 21.59
N PRO A 241 -21.69 8.51 22.22
CA PRO A 241 -22.72 9.38 21.62
C PRO A 241 -22.22 10.75 21.15
N ASN A 242 -21.02 11.19 21.60
CA ASN A 242 -20.42 12.45 21.16
C ASN A 242 -19.56 12.29 19.88
N THR A 243 -19.53 11.10 19.29
CA THR A 243 -18.77 10.86 18.07
C THR A 243 -19.17 11.83 16.96
N ILE A 244 -18.18 12.52 16.40
CA ILE A 244 -18.40 13.52 15.34
C ILE A 244 -18.72 12.81 14.02
N LYS A 245 -19.80 13.24 13.39
CA LYS A 245 -20.20 12.76 12.06
C LYS A 245 -19.08 13.03 11.03
N PRO A 246 -18.77 12.07 10.11
CA PRO A 246 -17.75 12.28 9.07
C PRO A 246 -17.98 13.53 8.25
N LYS A 247 -16.94 14.38 8.14
CA LYS A 247 -17.00 15.65 7.41
C LYS A 247 -16.93 15.42 5.90
N ASN A 248 -17.65 16.26 5.13
CA ASN A 248 -17.63 16.29 3.66
C ASN A 248 -17.95 14.93 2.99
N TYR A 249 -18.77 14.10 3.65
CA TYR A 249 -19.02 12.74 3.23
C TYR A 249 -20.50 12.48 2.90
N PHE A 250 -21.42 13.14 3.62
CA PHE A 250 -22.84 13.00 3.37
C PHE A 250 -23.35 14.12 2.46
N TYR A 251 -24.02 13.75 1.36
CA TYR A 251 -24.80 14.64 0.54
C TYR A 251 -26.28 14.25 0.62
N ASN A 252 -27.15 15.18 0.98
CA ASN A 252 -28.58 14.90 1.25
C ASN A 252 -28.77 13.70 2.22
N ASN A 253 -27.98 13.66 3.28
CA ASN A 253 -27.93 12.57 4.29
C ASN A 253 -27.59 11.18 3.73
N LYS A 254 -27.02 11.08 2.54
CA LYS A 254 -26.55 9.83 1.95
C LYS A 254 -25.02 9.81 1.83
N PRO A 255 -24.36 8.70 2.16
CA PRO A 255 -22.96 8.51 1.86
C PRO A 255 -22.66 8.80 0.39
N THR A 256 -21.59 9.54 0.14
CA THR A 256 -21.24 9.96 -1.23
C THR A 256 -19.74 9.73 -1.44
N ASN A 257 -19.42 8.92 -2.43
CA ASN A 257 -18.04 8.67 -2.84
C ASN A 257 -17.56 9.77 -3.78
N THR A 258 -16.64 10.59 -3.31
CA THR A 258 -16.01 11.67 -4.08
C THR A 258 -14.52 11.45 -4.29
N TRP A 259 -13.98 10.29 -3.95
CA TRP A 259 -12.55 9.97 -4.00
C TRP A 259 -12.19 8.84 -4.96
N GLN A 260 -13.16 8.08 -5.46
CA GLN A 260 -12.89 6.87 -6.25
C GLN A 260 -12.01 7.16 -7.47
N THR A 261 -12.30 8.19 -8.25
CA THR A 261 -11.52 8.55 -9.44
C THR A 261 -10.10 8.94 -9.11
N TYR A 262 -9.89 9.61 -7.96
CA TYR A 262 -8.54 9.94 -7.47
C TYR A 262 -7.79 8.69 -7.03
N ALA A 263 -8.47 7.78 -6.33
CA ALA A 263 -7.91 6.52 -5.88
C ALA A 263 -7.46 5.64 -7.06
N GLU A 264 -8.33 5.44 -8.04
CA GLU A 264 -8.05 4.66 -9.25
C GLU A 264 -6.86 5.25 -10.02
N LYS A 265 -6.86 6.56 -10.28
CA LYS A 265 -5.77 7.22 -10.99
C LYS A 265 -4.45 7.18 -10.20
N PHE A 266 -4.50 7.36 -8.89
CA PHE A 266 -3.33 7.25 -8.03
C PHE A 266 -2.71 5.84 -8.10
N PHE A 267 -3.52 4.79 -8.06
CA PHE A 267 -3.03 3.42 -8.17
C PHE A 267 -2.47 3.10 -9.56
N VAL A 268 -3.06 3.63 -10.63
CA VAL A 268 -2.48 3.56 -11.98
C VAL A 268 -1.09 4.20 -12.00
N ASN A 269 -0.95 5.41 -11.46
CA ASN A 269 0.32 6.12 -11.40
C ASN A 269 1.37 5.38 -10.53
N TRP A 270 0.94 4.78 -9.42
CA TRP A 270 1.81 3.94 -8.59
C TRP A 270 2.27 2.67 -9.35
N GLY A 271 1.39 2.04 -10.12
CA GLY A 271 1.71 0.92 -11.00
C GLY A 271 2.69 1.30 -12.11
N GLU A 272 2.51 2.47 -12.75
CA GLU A 272 3.47 3.00 -13.73
C GLU A 272 4.86 3.21 -13.10
N LEU A 273 4.92 3.81 -11.90
CA LEU A 273 6.16 4.00 -11.14
C LEU A 273 6.86 2.66 -10.83
N LEU A 274 6.10 1.65 -10.41
CA LEU A 274 6.60 0.30 -10.17
C LEU A 274 7.23 -0.29 -11.44
N MET A 275 6.53 -0.22 -12.59
CA MET A 275 7.02 -0.75 -13.86
C MET A 275 8.29 -0.03 -14.35
N GLU A 276 8.39 1.29 -14.18
CA GLU A 276 9.58 2.08 -14.47
C GLU A 276 10.79 1.61 -13.66
N LYS A 277 10.60 1.38 -12.35
CA LYS A 277 11.66 0.88 -11.46
C LYS A 277 12.13 -0.53 -11.85
N MET A 278 11.20 -1.42 -12.19
CA MET A 278 11.53 -2.77 -12.66
C MET A 278 12.37 -2.76 -13.95
N THR A 279 12.02 -1.88 -14.89
CA THR A 279 12.74 -1.75 -16.16
C THR A 279 14.15 -1.19 -15.93
N SER A 280 14.28 -0.18 -15.10
CA SER A 280 15.57 0.44 -14.77
C SER A 280 16.51 -0.55 -14.06
N SER A 281 15.98 -1.39 -13.17
CA SER A 281 16.77 -2.43 -12.48
C SER A 281 17.26 -3.53 -13.43
N ARG A 282 16.49 -3.87 -14.46
CA ARG A 282 16.90 -4.87 -15.48
C ARG A 282 17.97 -4.34 -16.43
N SER A 283 17.96 -3.05 -16.76
CA SER A 283 18.94 -2.43 -17.66
C SER A 283 20.33 -2.23 -17.02
N THR A 284 20.44 -2.29 -15.70
CA THR A 284 21.70 -2.20 -14.94
C THR A 284 22.44 -3.53 -14.79
N ILE A 285 21.85 -4.66 -15.19
CA ILE A 285 22.54 -5.95 -15.22
C ILE A 285 23.37 -6.00 -16.52
N PRO A 286 24.74 -6.00 -16.48
CA PRO A 286 25.56 -6.11 -17.67
C PRO A 286 25.24 -7.42 -18.41
N THR A 287 24.97 -7.36 -19.69
CA THR A 287 24.82 -8.58 -20.49
C THR A 287 26.16 -9.34 -20.45
N LEU A 288 26.09 -10.67 -20.29
CA LEU A 288 27.26 -11.58 -20.25
C LEU A 288 28.29 -11.31 -21.38
N ASN A 289 27.87 -10.70 -22.48
CA ASN A 289 28.73 -10.27 -23.57
C ASN A 289 29.59 -9.02 -23.27
N GLN A 290 29.12 -8.14 -22.37
CA GLN A 290 29.90 -6.96 -21.96
C GLN A 290 30.99 -7.32 -20.94
N GLU A 291 30.76 -8.32 -20.10
CA GLU A 291 31.79 -8.84 -19.18
C GLU A 291 32.88 -9.62 -19.94
N ARG A 292 32.53 -10.42 -20.95
CA ARG A 292 33.51 -11.09 -21.81
C ARG A 292 34.45 -10.11 -22.50
N ASN A 293 33.94 -8.98 -22.99
CA ASN A 293 34.76 -7.93 -23.64
C ASN A 293 35.62 -7.17 -22.62
N LYS A 294 35.23 -7.01 -21.38
CA LYS A 294 36.04 -6.40 -20.31
C LYS A 294 37.17 -7.31 -19.82
N LEU A 295 36.98 -8.63 -19.90
CA LEU A 295 37.96 -9.63 -19.45
C LEU A 295 38.97 -10.02 -20.55
N GLY A 296 38.92 -9.41 -21.74
CA GLY A 296 39.92 -9.65 -22.77
C GLY A 296 39.91 -11.07 -23.36
N LEU A 297 38.85 -11.85 -23.18
CA LEU A 297 38.70 -13.19 -23.74
C LEU A 297 38.23 -13.10 -25.18
N GLY A 298 39.15 -12.75 -26.06
CA GLY A 298 38.98 -12.79 -27.51
C GLY A 298 38.71 -14.22 -27.98
N THR A 299 37.83 -14.34 -28.97
CA THR A 299 37.54 -15.58 -29.68
C THR A 299 38.80 -16.09 -30.37
N SER A 300 39.47 -17.11 -29.82
CA SER A 300 40.49 -17.87 -30.55
C SER A 300 39.76 -18.69 -31.61
N GLN A 301 40.00 -18.33 -32.87
CA GLN A 301 39.63 -19.16 -34.02
C GLN A 301 40.47 -20.44 -33.97
N CYS A 302 39.86 -21.57 -33.66
CA CYS A 302 40.44 -22.89 -33.99
C CYS A 302 40.42 -23.03 -35.55
N LYS A 303 41.58 -22.86 -36.19
CA LYS A 303 41.81 -23.35 -37.56
C LYS A 303 42.16 -24.82 -37.42
N TYR A 304 41.32 -25.69 -37.98
CA TYR A 304 41.68 -27.09 -38.24
C TYR A 304 42.60 -27.12 -39.45
N LEU A 305 43.76 -27.80 -39.29
CA LEU A 305 44.51 -28.48 -40.33
C LEU A 305 44.15 -29.96 -40.26
#